data_a7f64bb592d859f6190fb48e8b3b5b68
#
_entry.id   a7f64bb592d859f6190fb48e8b3b5b68
#
_cell.length_a   1.000
_cell.length_b   1.000
_cell.length_c   1.000
_cell.angle_alpha   90.00
_cell.angle_beta   90.00
_cell.angle_gamma   90.00
#
_symmetry.space_group_name_H-M   'P 1'
#
loop_
_entity.id
_entity.type
_entity.pdbx_description
1 polymer ?
#
loop_
_entity_poly.entity_id
_entity_poly.type
_entity_poly.pdbx_seq_one_letter_code
_entity_poly.pdbx_strand_id
1 'polypeptide(L)'
;MSYPKILIIGQSFNKKSGGGVTISNLFKGWPKDKLAVASNDNLRNDPDDSVCKIFYQLGYNNKLHPFPLNIVLPKISCGIISEDMNNGESAKAGKVQSGNFKTIYKTLFALLHFFGLYNYFYKLKVTPEFEAWINGYKPDVIYTQLASLELIRFVNELYTKTNKPIAIHIMDDWPLTINKPGIFYKYWNNVIDKEFRSLLDKSSILMSICEAMSDEYKLRYKKTFIPFHNPIDINYWKPTDLKDYSLKNKFNILYAGRIGSGIGSSVADIADAVNDIAKVNKHIVFEIQTANKDTLNKLVKTNENIKWMKPIAYSALPAKFAEVDLLLLPQDFDVKSIKFLKYSFPTKVSEYMISGTPILVYGDKQTAITKYALKDNWGYVVPEKNKTTLIKAITDLYNNPELRLQLAGKAQKIAIEREDSEIIREQFRQCLTLN
;
A
#
# COMPACT_ATOMS: atom_id res chain seq x y z
N MET A 1 21.87 10.99 -17.99
CA MET A 1 20.50 11.02 -18.56
C MET A 1 19.65 12.01 -17.78
N SER A 2 18.75 12.75 -18.44
CA SER A 2 17.93 13.77 -17.76
C SER A 2 16.71 13.12 -17.10
N TYR A 3 16.28 13.63 -15.95
CA TYR A 3 15.02 13.25 -15.33
C TYR A 3 13.85 13.84 -16.13
N PRO A 4 12.82 13.06 -16.52
CA PRO A 4 11.62 13.61 -17.11
C PRO A 4 10.77 14.39 -16.10
N LYS A 5 9.97 15.34 -16.58
CA LYS A 5 8.97 16.04 -15.77
C LYS A 5 7.75 15.16 -15.60
N ILE A 6 7.40 14.82 -14.37
CA ILE A 6 6.28 13.93 -14.03
C ILE A 6 5.16 14.71 -13.38
N LEU A 7 3.94 14.53 -13.90
CA LEU A 7 2.71 14.96 -13.23
C LEU A 7 2.03 13.75 -12.58
N ILE A 8 1.95 13.72 -11.26
CA ILE A 8 1.31 12.65 -10.49
C ILE A 8 -0.15 13.00 -10.25
N ILE A 9 -1.06 12.12 -10.64
CA ILE A 9 -2.51 12.31 -10.55
C ILE A 9 -3.14 11.35 -9.55
N GLY A 10 -3.93 11.88 -8.61
CA GLY A 10 -4.80 11.11 -7.72
C GLY A 10 -4.10 10.49 -6.51
N GLN A 11 -2.79 10.61 -6.41
CA GLN A 11 -1.99 10.13 -5.28
C GLN A 11 -1.02 11.23 -4.84
N SER A 12 -0.75 11.32 -3.53
CA SER A 12 0.24 12.26 -2.99
C SER A 12 1.39 11.53 -2.31
N PHE A 13 2.54 12.16 -2.24
CA PHE A 13 3.66 11.73 -1.41
C PHE A 13 3.27 11.83 0.06
N ASN A 14 3.41 10.76 0.82
CA ASN A 14 3.16 10.75 2.25
C ASN A 14 3.82 9.53 2.92
N LYS A 15 3.97 9.61 4.26
CA LYS A 15 4.54 8.53 5.09
C LYS A 15 3.48 7.72 5.83
N LYS A 16 2.19 7.82 5.45
CA LYS A 16 1.05 7.25 6.20
C LYS A 16 0.36 6.11 5.46
N SER A 17 0.25 6.18 4.14
CA SER A 17 -0.39 5.16 3.32
C SER A 17 0.64 4.30 2.58
N GLY A 18 0.37 3.01 2.38
CA GLY A 18 1.28 2.12 1.64
C GLY A 18 1.62 2.64 0.25
N GLY A 19 0.64 3.11 -0.51
CA GLY A 19 0.85 3.71 -1.84
C GLY A 19 1.69 4.99 -1.77
N GLY A 20 1.41 5.88 -0.80
CA GLY A 20 2.17 7.11 -0.61
C GLY A 20 3.62 6.87 -0.21
N VAL A 21 3.87 5.92 0.71
CA VAL A 21 5.23 5.49 1.09
C VAL A 21 5.98 4.95 -0.12
N THR A 22 5.35 4.08 -0.90
CA THR A 22 5.98 3.46 -2.07
C THR A 22 6.37 4.50 -3.11
N ILE A 23 5.48 5.44 -3.49
CA ILE A 23 5.84 6.48 -4.45
C ILE A 23 6.89 7.43 -3.89
N SER A 24 6.84 7.78 -2.59
CA SER A 24 7.87 8.61 -1.96
C SER A 24 9.26 7.95 -2.05
N ASN A 25 9.34 6.64 -1.85
CA ASN A 25 10.59 5.90 -1.96
C ASN A 25 11.05 5.71 -3.42
N LEU A 26 10.15 5.48 -4.36
CA LEU A 26 10.47 5.35 -5.79
C LEU A 26 10.98 6.66 -6.39
N PHE A 27 10.36 7.80 -6.02
CA PHE A 27 10.75 9.12 -6.51
C PHE A 27 11.81 9.82 -5.64
N LYS A 28 12.31 9.20 -4.58
CA LYS A 28 13.38 9.78 -3.74
C LYS A 28 14.63 10.06 -4.59
N GLY A 29 15.15 11.29 -4.52
CA GLY A 29 16.28 11.73 -5.33
C GLY A 29 15.90 12.33 -6.70
N TRP A 30 14.61 12.35 -7.07
CA TRP A 30 14.15 13.08 -8.24
C TRP A 30 14.24 14.59 -8.02
N PRO A 31 14.66 15.41 -9.02
CA PRO A 31 14.63 16.86 -8.89
C PRO A 31 13.22 17.37 -8.58
N LYS A 32 13.08 18.16 -7.52
CA LYS A 32 11.76 18.60 -7.01
C LYS A 32 10.98 19.48 -7.99
N ASP A 33 11.67 20.20 -8.86
CA ASP A 33 11.13 21.02 -9.93
C ASP A 33 10.59 20.18 -11.11
N LYS A 34 10.96 18.90 -11.15
CA LYS A 34 10.51 17.94 -12.17
C LYS A 34 9.39 17.02 -11.67
N LEU A 35 8.86 17.29 -10.48
CA LEU A 35 7.71 16.58 -9.92
C LEU A 35 6.60 17.58 -9.64
N ALA A 36 5.38 17.24 -10.04
CA ALA A 36 4.17 17.95 -9.68
C ALA A 36 3.08 16.95 -9.27
N VAL A 37 2.26 17.31 -8.30
CA VAL A 37 1.16 16.48 -7.79
C VAL A 37 -0.15 17.21 -7.95
N ALA A 38 -1.16 16.54 -8.55
CA ALA A 38 -2.53 16.99 -8.52
C ALA A 38 -3.43 15.90 -7.90
N SER A 39 -4.05 16.18 -6.77
CA SER A 39 -4.90 15.23 -6.05
C SER A 39 -6.19 15.86 -5.55
N ASN A 40 -7.22 15.02 -5.45
CA ASN A 40 -8.48 15.33 -4.79
C ASN A 40 -8.47 15.03 -3.29
N ASP A 41 -7.40 14.42 -2.76
CA ASP A 41 -7.12 14.38 -1.33
C ASP A 41 -6.79 15.79 -0.83
N ASN A 42 -7.01 16.04 0.45
CA ASN A 42 -6.69 17.35 1.00
C ASN A 42 -5.17 17.50 1.16
N LEU A 43 -4.52 18.05 0.15
CA LEU A 43 -3.08 18.26 0.10
C LEU A 43 -2.59 19.32 1.10
N ARG A 44 -3.51 20.16 1.64
CA ARG A 44 -3.16 21.23 2.61
C ARG A 44 -2.85 20.69 4.00
N ASN A 45 -3.30 19.50 4.34
CA ASN A 45 -3.18 18.97 5.71
C ASN A 45 -1.88 18.23 5.99
N ASP A 46 -1.06 17.92 5.00
CA ASP A 46 0.23 17.23 5.19
C ASP A 46 0.91 16.87 3.84
N PRO A 47 1.32 17.83 3.01
CA PRO A 47 2.10 17.53 1.84
C PRO A 47 3.51 17.11 2.27
N ASP A 48 4.03 16.02 1.73
CA ASP A 48 5.45 15.70 1.89
C ASP A 48 6.28 16.53 0.90
N ASP A 49 6.70 17.73 1.33
CA ASP A 49 7.52 18.67 0.57
C ASP A 49 8.99 18.21 0.43
N SER A 50 9.36 17.14 1.13
CA SER A 50 10.71 16.57 1.03
C SER A 50 10.99 16.01 -0.37
N VAL A 51 9.95 15.52 -1.08
CA VAL A 51 10.05 14.92 -2.41
C VAL A 51 9.58 15.86 -3.52
N CYS A 52 8.49 16.62 -3.30
CA CYS A 52 7.87 17.49 -4.31
C CYS A 52 7.51 18.85 -3.72
N LYS A 53 7.59 19.92 -4.53
CA LYS A 53 7.22 21.30 -4.13
C LYS A 53 6.03 21.87 -4.91
N ILE A 54 5.61 21.22 -5.98
CA ILE A 54 4.59 21.73 -6.90
C ILE A 54 3.30 20.93 -6.70
N PHE A 55 2.30 21.57 -6.09
CA PHE A 55 1.02 20.92 -5.77
C PHE A 55 -0.16 21.69 -6.36
N TYR A 56 -1.13 20.94 -6.89
CA TYR A 56 -2.42 21.46 -7.33
C TYR A 56 -3.55 20.71 -6.64
N GLN A 57 -4.38 21.41 -5.88
CA GLN A 57 -5.56 20.85 -5.25
C GLN A 57 -6.70 20.71 -6.25
N LEU A 58 -7.08 19.46 -6.57
CA LEU A 58 -8.32 19.18 -7.25
C LEU A 58 -9.48 19.30 -6.26
N GLY A 59 -10.23 20.38 -6.36
CA GLY A 59 -11.23 20.72 -5.37
C GLY A 59 -12.66 20.76 -5.92
N TYR A 60 -13.47 21.68 -5.40
CA TYR A 60 -14.91 21.76 -5.71
C TYR A 60 -15.17 21.98 -7.21
N ASN A 61 -14.44 22.85 -7.89
CA ASN A 61 -14.66 23.16 -9.31
C ASN A 61 -14.32 21.98 -10.24
N ASN A 62 -13.45 21.08 -9.79
CA ASN A 62 -13.10 19.88 -10.55
C ASN A 62 -14.12 18.75 -10.42
N LYS A 63 -15.17 18.90 -9.59
CA LYS A 63 -16.17 17.88 -9.33
C LYS A 63 -17.53 18.27 -9.92
N LEU A 64 -18.26 17.29 -10.46
CA LEU A 64 -19.65 17.47 -10.75
C LEU A 64 -20.47 17.33 -9.47
N HIS A 65 -21.32 18.33 -9.21
CA HIS A 65 -22.13 18.41 -8.00
C HIS A 65 -23.62 18.55 -8.34
N PRO A 66 -24.28 17.47 -8.84
CA PRO A 66 -25.72 17.53 -9.04
C PRO A 66 -26.44 17.67 -7.68
N PHE A 67 -27.59 18.34 -7.69
CA PHE A 67 -28.48 18.37 -6.52
C PHE A 67 -28.90 16.94 -6.12
N PRO A 68 -28.93 16.56 -4.85
CA PRO A 68 -28.60 17.34 -3.64
C PRO A 68 -27.14 17.26 -3.17
N LEU A 69 -26.23 16.61 -3.92
CA LEU A 69 -24.84 16.39 -3.52
C LEU A 69 -24.05 17.71 -3.34
N ASN A 70 -24.40 18.73 -4.10
CA ASN A 70 -23.78 20.06 -3.99
C ASN A 70 -23.97 20.72 -2.60
N ILE A 71 -24.96 20.27 -1.82
CA ILE A 71 -25.22 20.78 -0.45
C ILE A 71 -24.36 20.05 0.57
N VAL A 72 -24.06 18.78 0.33
CA VAL A 72 -23.47 17.87 1.32
C VAL A 72 -21.96 17.72 1.15
N LEU A 73 -21.44 17.94 -0.06
CA LEU A 73 -20.02 17.76 -0.34
C LEU A 73 -19.16 18.92 0.20
N PRO A 74 -18.01 18.62 0.82
CA PRO A 74 -17.12 19.66 1.32
C PRO A 74 -16.59 20.53 0.17
N LYS A 75 -16.66 21.85 0.33
CA LYS A 75 -16.16 22.84 -0.62
C LYS A 75 -14.65 23.03 -0.41
N ILE A 76 -13.85 22.09 -0.92
CA ILE A 76 -12.40 22.24 -0.93
C ILE A 76 -12.02 23.19 -2.07
N SER A 77 -11.25 24.25 -1.78
CA SER A 77 -10.79 25.19 -2.81
C SER A 77 -9.85 24.52 -3.80
N CYS A 78 -9.98 24.87 -5.08
CA CYS A 78 -9.10 24.41 -6.16
C CYS A 78 -7.89 25.33 -6.33
N GLY A 79 -6.84 24.83 -6.96
CA GLY A 79 -5.74 25.64 -7.44
C GLY A 79 -4.37 25.22 -6.90
N ILE A 80 -3.37 26.03 -7.24
CA ILE A 80 -1.99 25.84 -6.83
C ILE A 80 -1.89 26.05 -5.31
N ILE A 81 -1.16 25.18 -4.64
CA ILE A 81 -0.81 25.32 -3.23
C ILE A 81 0.56 25.99 -3.18
N SER A 82 0.60 27.26 -2.70
CA SER A 82 1.85 27.99 -2.43
C SER A 82 2.23 27.88 -0.95
N GLU A 83 3.52 27.98 -0.64
CA GLU A 83 4.04 27.95 0.73
C GLU A 83 3.43 29.04 1.62
N ASP A 84 3.06 30.20 1.05
CA ASP A 84 2.44 31.33 1.75
C ASP A 84 1.01 31.06 2.24
N MET A 85 0.31 30.06 1.68
CA MET A 85 -1.04 29.69 2.12
C MET A 85 -1.09 28.84 3.39
N ASN A 86 0.05 28.37 3.89
CA ASN A 86 0.11 27.61 5.15
C ASN A 86 0.01 28.51 6.40
N ASN A 87 0.19 29.83 6.26
CA ASN A 87 0.19 30.79 7.37
C ASN A 87 -1.08 31.64 7.52
N GLY A 88 -2.04 31.50 6.64
CA GLY A 88 -3.26 32.29 6.71
C GLY A 88 -4.49 31.50 6.28
N GLU A 89 -5.39 31.31 7.19
CA GLU A 89 -6.66 30.61 7.06
C GLU A 89 -6.49 29.07 6.87
N SER A 90 -6.39 28.36 8.00
CA SER A 90 -7.00 27.04 8.05
C SER A 90 -8.40 27.20 7.46
N ALA A 91 -8.53 26.86 6.17
CA ALA A 91 -9.85 26.81 5.55
C ALA A 91 -10.69 26.03 6.55
N LYS A 92 -11.67 26.68 7.14
CA LYS A 92 -12.70 26.03 7.95
C LYS A 92 -13.23 24.92 7.06
N ALA A 93 -12.58 23.75 7.13
CA ALA A 93 -13.22 22.51 6.75
C ALA A 93 -14.50 22.58 7.54
N GLY A 94 -15.61 22.92 6.87
CA GLY A 94 -16.86 23.19 7.53
C GLY A 94 -17.01 22.06 8.52
N LYS A 95 -16.97 22.37 9.83
CA LYS A 95 -17.17 21.38 10.89
C LYS A 95 -18.40 20.64 10.43
N VAL A 96 -18.22 19.37 9.99
CA VAL A 96 -19.36 18.51 9.73
C VAL A 96 -20.05 18.42 11.07
N GLN A 97 -21.11 19.24 11.20
CA GLN A 97 -21.89 19.41 12.40
C GLN A 97 -22.44 18.01 12.79
N SER A 98 -22.39 17.76 14.09
CA SER A 98 -23.11 16.75 14.88
C SER A 98 -23.34 15.36 14.29
N GLY A 99 -23.30 14.33 15.15
CA GLY A 99 -23.38 12.90 14.83
C GLY A 99 -24.49 12.48 13.85
N ASN A 100 -25.62 13.18 13.81
CA ASN A 100 -26.75 12.89 12.92
C ASN A 100 -26.42 13.15 11.43
N PHE A 101 -25.69 14.20 11.09
CA PHE A 101 -25.28 14.48 9.70
C PHE A 101 -24.33 13.41 9.13
N LYS A 102 -23.40 12.91 9.93
CA LYS A 102 -22.52 11.78 9.53
C LYS A 102 -23.30 10.54 9.17
N THR A 103 -24.35 10.24 9.92
CA THR A 103 -25.19 9.05 9.68
C THR A 103 -26.04 9.21 8.42
N ILE A 104 -26.68 10.37 8.24
CA ILE A 104 -27.46 10.69 7.03
C ILE A 104 -26.57 10.63 5.78
N TYR A 105 -25.37 11.21 5.85
CA TYR A 105 -24.39 11.16 4.77
C TYR A 105 -23.99 9.72 4.41
N LYS A 106 -23.65 8.90 5.41
CA LYS A 106 -23.31 7.47 5.19
C LYS A 106 -24.45 6.70 4.56
N THR A 107 -25.69 6.93 5.02
CA THR A 107 -26.90 6.26 4.50
C THR A 107 -27.16 6.69 3.05
N LEU A 108 -27.10 7.99 2.75
CA LEU A 108 -27.26 8.49 1.39
C LEU A 108 -26.23 7.89 0.44
N PHE A 109 -24.95 7.86 0.83
CA PHE A 109 -23.91 7.26 0.02
C PHE A 109 -24.08 5.75 -0.15
N ALA A 110 -24.54 5.05 0.88
CA ALA A 110 -24.87 3.62 0.77
C ALA A 110 -26.00 3.38 -0.23
N LEU A 111 -27.06 4.20 -0.22
CA LEU A 111 -28.15 4.14 -1.18
C LEU A 111 -27.68 4.46 -2.62
N LEU A 112 -26.89 5.51 -2.79
CA LEU A 112 -26.33 5.85 -4.09
C LEU A 112 -25.47 4.71 -4.66
N HIS A 113 -24.67 4.03 -3.83
CA HIS A 113 -23.94 2.84 -4.25
C HIS A 113 -24.86 1.67 -4.58
N PHE A 114 -25.84 1.39 -3.73
CA PHE A 114 -26.79 0.28 -3.93
C PHE A 114 -27.59 0.42 -5.24
N PHE A 115 -28.04 1.63 -5.56
CA PHE A 115 -28.73 1.94 -6.81
C PHE A 115 -27.77 2.25 -7.98
N GLY A 116 -26.44 2.12 -7.80
CA GLY A 116 -25.45 2.38 -8.84
C GLY A 116 -25.37 3.85 -9.31
N LEU A 117 -26.06 4.76 -8.62
CA LEU A 117 -26.08 6.19 -8.98
C LEU A 117 -24.79 6.91 -8.61
N TYR A 118 -24.03 6.37 -7.66
CA TYR A 118 -22.75 6.97 -7.25
C TYR A 118 -21.81 7.19 -8.44
N ASN A 119 -21.56 6.17 -9.25
CA ASN A 119 -20.67 6.22 -10.40
C ASN A 119 -21.20 7.13 -11.55
N TYR A 120 -22.49 7.43 -11.54
CA TYR A 120 -23.10 8.36 -12.46
C TYR A 120 -22.90 9.81 -12.03
N PHE A 121 -23.09 10.10 -10.75
CA PHE A 121 -23.02 11.45 -10.19
C PHE A 121 -21.61 11.89 -9.78
N TYR A 122 -20.75 10.95 -9.38
CA TYR A 122 -19.41 11.29 -8.90
C TYR A 122 -18.43 11.29 -10.10
N LYS A 123 -18.06 12.49 -10.55
CA LYS A 123 -17.15 12.67 -11.69
C LYS A 123 -16.16 13.79 -11.38
N LEU A 124 -14.89 13.57 -11.71
CA LEU A 124 -13.89 14.62 -11.86
C LEU A 124 -13.91 15.13 -13.31
N LYS A 125 -13.59 16.40 -13.48
CA LYS A 125 -13.43 17.04 -14.79
C LYS A 125 -12.17 17.88 -14.83
N VAL A 126 -11.58 17.98 -16.02
CA VAL A 126 -10.46 18.86 -16.30
C VAL A 126 -11.01 20.26 -16.58
N THR A 127 -10.78 21.18 -15.63
CA THR A 127 -11.20 22.58 -15.79
C THR A 127 -10.18 23.36 -16.64
N PRO A 128 -10.58 24.50 -17.27
CA PRO A 128 -9.66 25.33 -18.03
C PRO A 128 -8.45 25.81 -17.21
N GLU A 129 -8.64 26.12 -15.93
CA GLU A 129 -7.58 26.55 -15.04
C GLU A 129 -6.57 25.43 -14.78
N PHE A 130 -7.06 24.20 -14.59
CA PHE A 130 -6.19 23.03 -14.41
C PHE A 130 -5.44 22.69 -15.71
N GLU A 131 -6.11 22.78 -16.84
CA GLU A 131 -5.49 22.58 -18.16
C GLU A 131 -4.40 23.63 -18.43
N ALA A 132 -4.65 24.90 -18.11
CA ALA A 132 -3.67 25.98 -18.23
C ALA A 132 -2.46 25.73 -17.32
N TRP A 133 -2.68 25.24 -16.10
CA TRP A 133 -1.59 24.88 -15.19
C TRP A 133 -0.73 23.73 -15.73
N ILE A 134 -1.34 22.68 -16.29
CA ILE A 134 -0.62 21.55 -16.91
C ILE A 134 0.21 22.06 -18.10
N ASN A 135 -0.37 22.92 -18.94
CA ASN A 135 0.30 23.50 -20.10
C ASN A 135 1.46 24.41 -19.70
N GLY A 136 1.38 25.06 -18.53
CA GLY A 136 2.50 25.84 -17.94
C GLY A 136 3.60 24.93 -17.39
N TYR A 137 3.24 23.87 -16.68
CA TYR A 137 4.19 22.91 -16.11
C TYR A 137 4.88 22.07 -17.20
N LYS A 138 4.16 21.71 -18.26
CA LYS A 138 4.64 20.91 -19.41
C LYS A 138 5.23 19.57 -18.98
N PRO A 139 4.43 18.66 -18.39
CA PRO A 139 4.91 17.34 -18.03
C PRO A 139 5.32 16.53 -19.25
N ASP A 140 6.34 15.68 -19.10
CA ASP A 140 6.73 14.70 -20.12
C ASP A 140 5.84 13.45 -19.99
N VAL A 141 5.46 13.07 -18.76
CA VAL A 141 4.64 11.89 -18.44
C VAL A 141 3.62 12.22 -17.35
N ILE A 142 2.41 11.70 -17.50
CA ILE A 142 1.38 11.69 -16.46
C ILE A 142 1.42 10.33 -15.75
N TYR A 143 1.79 10.32 -14.48
CA TYR A 143 1.84 9.13 -13.63
C TYR A 143 0.58 9.04 -12.76
N THR A 144 -0.01 7.84 -12.65
CA THR A 144 -1.17 7.61 -11.80
C THR A 144 -1.20 6.20 -11.23
N GLN A 145 -1.72 6.04 -10.00
CA GLN A 145 -1.95 4.73 -9.42
C GLN A 145 -3.37 4.22 -9.65
N LEU A 146 -4.29 5.11 -10.01
CA LEU A 146 -5.72 4.86 -10.12
C LEU A 146 -6.28 4.18 -8.85
N ALA A 147 -7.52 4.32 -8.55
CA ALA A 147 -8.21 3.60 -7.47
C ALA A 147 -9.73 3.76 -7.57
N SER A 148 -10.22 4.36 -8.66
CA SER A 148 -11.64 4.59 -8.84
C SER A 148 -12.00 4.77 -10.31
N LEU A 149 -13.27 4.54 -10.65
CA LEU A 149 -13.80 4.84 -11.99
C LEU A 149 -13.71 6.34 -12.33
N GLU A 150 -13.87 7.16 -11.33
CA GLU A 150 -13.73 8.61 -11.43
C GLU A 150 -12.34 9.02 -11.93
N LEU A 151 -11.27 8.43 -11.35
CA LEU A 151 -9.90 8.68 -11.81
C LEU A 151 -9.60 8.10 -13.20
N ILE A 152 -10.16 6.92 -13.54
CA ILE A 152 -10.04 6.38 -14.91
C ILE A 152 -10.56 7.39 -15.92
N ARG A 153 -11.77 7.91 -15.69
CA ARG A 153 -12.41 8.90 -16.56
C ARG A 153 -11.64 10.20 -16.64
N PHE A 154 -11.19 10.68 -15.49
CA PHE A 154 -10.40 11.91 -15.40
C PHE A 154 -9.07 11.80 -16.17
N VAL A 155 -8.34 10.70 -16.03
CA VAL A 155 -7.08 10.47 -16.75
C VAL A 155 -7.33 10.26 -18.25
N ASN A 156 -8.44 9.62 -18.65
CA ASN A 156 -8.86 9.54 -20.05
C ASN A 156 -9.14 10.93 -20.65
N GLU A 157 -9.82 11.81 -19.91
CA GLU A 157 -10.06 13.21 -20.32
C GLU A 157 -8.75 13.98 -20.44
N LEU A 158 -7.85 13.82 -19.46
CA LEU A 158 -6.51 14.43 -19.50
C LEU A 158 -5.72 14.01 -20.74
N TYR A 159 -5.71 12.71 -21.05
CA TYR A 159 -5.06 12.21 -22.26
C TYR A 159 -5.63 12.88 -23.52
N THR A 160 -6.95 12.96 -23.62
CA THR A 160 -7.61 13.56 -24.80
C THR A 160 -7.27 15.04 -24.96
N LYS A 161 -7.13 15.77 -23.85
CA LYS A 161 -6.82 17.21 -23.89
C LYS A 161 -5.33 17.53 -24.06
N THR A 162 -4.46 16.71 -23.49
CA THR A 162 -3.02 17.02 -23.42
C THR A 162 -2.17 16.20 -24.37
N ASN A 163 -2.67 15.06 -24.82
CA ASN A 163 -1.95 14.04 -25.61
C ASN A 163 -0.60 13.64 -24.96
N LYS A 164 -0.52 13.70 -23.63
CA LYS A 164 0.70 13.33 -22.88
C LYS A 164 0.75 11.84 -22.59
N PRO A 165 1.92 11.22 -22.66
CA PRO A 165 2.10 9.81 -22.30
C PRO A 165 1.60 9.53 -20.88
N ILE A 166 0.92 8.39 -20.70
CA ILE A 166 0.39 7.96 -19.40
C ILE A 166 1.22 6.78 -18.90
N ALA A 167 1.64 6.87 -17.64
CA ALA A 167 2.21 5.78 -16.85
C ALA A 167 1.22 5.36 -15.76
N ILE A 168 0.72 4.13 -15.84
CA ILE A 168 -0.19 3.56 -14.83
C ILE A 168 0.61 2.61 -13.94
N HIS A 169 0.49 2.77 -12.62
CA HIS A 169 1.10 1.89 -11.63
C HIS A 169 0.03 1.31 -10.70
N ILE A 170 -0.28 0.03 -10.85
CA ILE A 170 -1.31 -0.65 -10.07
C ILE A 170 -0.73 -1.20 -8.78
N MET A 171 -1.20 -0.68 -7.65
CA MET A 171 -0.70 -1.03 -6.31
C MET A 171 -1.51 -2.15 -5.64
N ASP A 172 -2.80 -2.25 -5.96
CA ASP A 172 -3.73 -3.27 -5.47
C ASP A 172 -4.65 -3.69 -6.60
N ASP A 173 -5.25 -4.89 -6.54
CA ASP A 173 -6.20 -5.37 -7.57
C ASP A 173 -7.57 -4.70 -7.40
N TRP A 174 -7.55 -3.35 -7.37
CA TRP A 174 -8.72 -2.51 -7.19
C TRP A 174 -9.78 -2.68 -8.30
N PRO A 175 -9.48 -3.02 -9.57
CA PRO A 175 -10.53 -3.19 -10.58
C PRO A 175 -11.59 -4.23 -10.19
N LEU A 176 -11.21 -5.23 -9.40
CA LEU A 176 -12.14 -6.24 -8.89
C LEU A 176 -12.82 -5.87 -7.55
N THR A 177 -12.38 -4.81 -6.90
CA THR A 177 -12.80 -4.50 -5.51
C THR A 177 -13.46 -3.14 -5.34
N ILE A 178 -13.31 -2.21 -6.29
CA ILE A 178 -13.85 -0.84 -6.17
C ILE A 178 -15.37 -0.77 -6.25
N ASN A 179 -15.98 -1.67 -7.01
CA ASN A 179 -17.43 -1.68 -7.14
C ASN A 179 -18.07 -2.37 -5.94
N LYS A 180 -19.03 -1.69 -5.31
CA LYS A 180 -19.77 -2.22 -4.17
C LYS A 180 -20.98 -3.03 -4.65
N PRO A 181 -21.38 -4.08 -3.92
CA PRO A 181 -22.60 -4.84 -4.22
C PRO A 181 -23.83 -3.91 -4.28
N GLY A 182 -24.67 -4.13 -5.28
CA GLY A 182 -25.89 -3.37 -5.51
C GLY A 182 -26.65 -3.89 -6.72
N ILE A 183 -27.82 -3.29 -7.04
CA ILE A 183 -28.70 -3.75 -8.11
C ILE A 183 -28.00 -3.74 -9.46
N PHE A 184 -27.18 -2.72 -9.73
CA PHE A 184 -26.45 -2.55 -10.99
C PHE A 184 -24.98 -3.01 -10.89
N TYR A 185 -24.65 -3.93 -9.97
CA TYR A 185 -23.28 -4.39 -9.75
C TYR A 185 -22.60 -4.91 -11.02
N LYS A 186 -23.26 -5.80 -11.77
CA LYS A 186 -22.71 -6.37 -13.01
C LYS A 186 -22.52 -5.30 -14.09
N TYR A 187 -23.49 -4.41 -14.24
CA TYR A 187 -23.38 -3.30 -15.19
C TYR A 187 -22.16 -2.43 -14.93
N TRP A 188 -21.97 -1.99 -13.67
CA TRP A 188 -20.85 -1.13 -13.31
C TRP A 188 -19.50 -1.85 -13.38
N ASN A 189 -19.43 -3.15 -13.07
CA ASN A 189 -18.21 -3.93 -13.31
C ASN A 189 -17.82 -3.94 -14.79
N ASN A 190 -18.78 -4.13 -15.70
CA ASN A 190 -18.53 -4.10 -17.13
C ASN A 190 -18.09 -2.71 -17.61
N VAL A 191 -18.70 -1.65 -17.07
CA VAL A 191 -18.29 -0.26 -17.38
C VAL A 191 -16.86 0.00 -16.90
N ILE A 192 -16.54 -0.37 -15.67
CA ILE A 192 -15.19 -0.21 -15.09
C ILE A 192 -14.16 -0.97 -15.94
N ASP A 193 -14.42 -2.24 -16.26
CA ASP A 193 -13.50 -3.06 -17.07
C ASP A 193 -13.31 -2.45 -18.47
N LYS A 194 -14.39 -2.04 -19.14
CA LYS A 194 -14.32 -1.41 -20.45
C LYS A 194 -13.52 -0.12 -20.45
N GLU A 195 -13.82 0.78 -19.53
CA GLU A 195 -13.14 2.08 -19.43
C GLU A 195 -11.68 1.92 -19.02
N PHE A 196 -11.38 0.97 -18.13
CA PHE A 196 -10.02 0.65 -17.73
C PHE A 196 -9.21 0.06 -18.89
N ARG A 197 -9.74 -0.90 -19.66
CA ARG A 197 -9.09 -1.42 -20.89
C ARG A 197 -8.80 -0.32 -21.89
N SER A 198 -9.77 0.57 -22.12
CA SER A 198 -9.57 1.71 -23.00
C SER A 198 -8.43 2.63 -22.54
N LEU A 199 -8.28 2.82 -21.22
CA LEU A 199 -7.17 3.59 -20.67
C LEU A 199 -5.84 2.86 -20.78
N LEU A 200 -5.81 1.53 -20.55
CA LEU A 200 -4.61 0.70 -20.75
C LEU A 200 -4.12 0.74 -22.20
N ASP A 201 -5.04 0.77 -23.17
CA ASP A 201 -4.69 0.86 -24.60
C ASP A 201 -4.02 2.19 -24.98
N LYS A 202 -4.35 3.26 -24.27
CA LYS A 202 -3.79 4.60 -24.47
C LYS A 202 -2.49 4.84 -23.67
N SER A 203 -2.23 3.98 -22.69
CA SER A 203 -1.12 4.18 -21.77
C SER A 203 0.18 3.67 -22.36
N SER A 204 1.24 4.46 -22.23
CA SER A 204 2.58 4.16 -22.75
C SER A 204 3.37 3.25 -21.82
N ILE A 205 3.11 3.35 -20.50
CA ILE A 205 3.86 2.63 -19.47
C ILE A 205 2.86 1.99 -18.50
N LEU A 206 2.99 0.67 -18.29
CA LEU A 206 2.14 -0.09 -17.39
C LEU A 206 3.02 -0.77 -16.32
N MET A 207 2.74 -0.48 -15.08
CA MET A 207 3.45 -0.98 -13.91
C MET A 207 2.51 -1.64 -12.91
N SER A 208 3.00 -2.60 -12.16
CA SER A 208 2.28 -3.28 -11.09
C SER A 208 3.14 -3.37 -9.83
N ILE A 209 2.52 -3.70 -8.69
CA ILE A 209 3.21 -3.79 -7.40
C ILE A 209 4.12 -5.02 -7.30
N CYS A 210 3.87 -6.10 -8.06
CA CYS A 210 4.65 -7.32 -7.96
C CYS A 210 4.51 -8.20 -9.22
N GLU A 211 5.43 -9.17 -9.39
CA GLU A 211 5.42 -10.13 -10.50
C GLU A 211 4.09 -10.89 -10.60
N ALA A 212 3.54 -11.37 -9.48
CA ALA A 212 2.27 -12.10 -9.48
C ALA A 212 1.10 -11.28 -10.04
N MET A 213 1.10 -9.96 -9.82
CA MET A 213 0.11 -9.06 -10.41
C MET A 213 0.41 -8.82 -11.89
N SER A 214 1.67 -8.67 -12.28
CA SER A 214 2.07 -8.54 -13.69
C SER A 214 1.60 -9.73 -14.52
N ASP A 215 1.82 -10.93 -14.02
CA ASP A 215 1.41 -12.19 -14.69
C ASP A 215 -0.11 -12.29 -14.85
N GLU A 216 -0.86 -12.00 -13.78
CA GLU A 216 -2.33 -11.97 -13.84
C GLU A 216 -2.84 -10.93 -14.81
N TYR A 217 -2.28 -9.73 -14.81
CA TYR A 217 -2.72 -8.64 -15.67
C TYR A 217 -2.36 -8.90 -17.14
N LYS A 218 -1.24 -9.58 -17.40
CA LYS A 218 -0.91 -10.10 -18.74
C LYS A 218 -1.96 -11.09 -19.23
N LEU A 219 -2.45 -11.99 -18.35
CA LEU A 219 -3.53 -12.92 -18.70
C LEU A 219 -4.87 -12.20 -18.89
N ARG A 220 -5.22 -11.28 -17.99
CA ARG A 220 -6.52 -10.61 -17.92
C ARG A 220 -6.70 -9.53 -19.00
N TYR A 221 -5.67 -8.71 -19.20
CA TYR A 221 -5.72 -7.53 -20.06
C TYR A 221 -4.90 -7.67 -21.35
N LYS A 222 -4.11 -8.74 -21.50
CA LYS A 222 -3.21 -8.97 -22.65
C LYS A 222 -2.17 -7.84 -22.80
N LYS A 223 -1.74 -7.26 -21.71
CA LYS A 223 -0.73 -6.20 -21.62
C LYS A 223 0.40 -6.61 -20.69
N THR A 224 1.62 -6.19 -21.00
CA THR A 224 2.79 -6.44 -20.15
C THR A 224 2.91 -5.32 -19.12
N PHE A 225 3.02 -5.70 -17.84
CA PHE A 225 3.25 -4.80 -16.72
C PHE A 225 4.63 -5.03 -16.14
N ILE A 226 5.35 -3.96 -15.80
CA ILE A 226 6.66 -4.02 -15.17
C ILE A 226 6.45 -3.90 -13.65
N PRO A 227 6.95 -4.85 -12.83
CA PRO A 227 6.74 -4.80 -11.39
C PRO A 227 7.67 -3.77 -10.71
N PHE A 228 7.09 -2.90 -9.88
CA PHE A 228 7.81 -2.00 -8.98
C PHE A 228 7.08 -1.96 -7.64
N HIS A 229 7.67 -2.52 -6.60
CA HIS A 229 7.19 -2.41 -5.23
C HIS A 229 8.01 -1.40 -4.43
N ASN A 230 7.76 -1.32 -3.12
CA ASN A 230 8.48 -0.41 -2.25
C ASN A 230 9.98 -0.77 -2.16
N PRO A 231 10.88 0.04 -2.70
CA PRO A 231 12.32 -0.23 -2.63
C PRO A 231 12.86 0.06 -1.23
N ILE A 232 13.96 -0.60 -0.87
CA ILE A 232 14.57 -0.48 0.45
C ILE A 232 15.96 0.14 0.37
N ASP A 233 16.25 1.07 1.26
CA ASP A 233 17.58 1.62 1.46
C ASP A 233 18.43 0.62 2.25
N ILE A 234 19.25 -0.16 1.54
CA ILE A 234 20.05 -1.24 2.12
C ILE A 234 20.96 -0.73 3.24
N ASN A 235 21.60 0.43 3.04
CA ASN A 235 22.53 0.99 4.03
C ASN A 235 21.82 1.44 5.31
N TYR A 236 20.57 1.84 5.20
CA TYR A 236 19.75 2.25 6.36
C TYR A 236 19.16 1.06 7.12
N TRP A 237 18.77 -0.01 6.40
CA TRP A 237 18.02 -1.12 6.99
C TRP A 237 18.88 -2.32 7.40
N LYS A 238 20.00 -2.55 6.71
CA LYS A 238 20.88 -3.69 7.00
C LYS A 238 21.56 -3.48 8.36
N PRO A 239 21.47 -4.45 9.29
CA PRO A 239 22.19 -4.36 10.54
C PRO A 239 23.71 -4.34 10.30
N THR A 240 24.42 -3.57 11.11
CA THR A 240 25.90 -3.50 11.10
C THR A 240 26.53 -4.70 11.76
N ASP A 241 25.87 -5.22 12.80
CA ASP A 241 26.38 -6.31 13.61
C ASP A 241 25.88 -7.67 13.10
N LEU A 242 26.72 -8.68 13.25
CA LEU A 242 26.34 -10.06 12.98
C LEU A 242 25.33 -10.50 14.03
N LYS A 243 24.20 -11.05 13.55
CA LYS A 243 23.17 -11.56 14.44
C LYS A 243 23.63 -12.90 15.08
N ASP A 244 23.50 -12.97 16.39
CA ASP A 244 23.61 -14.20 17.13
C ASP A 244 22.29 -14.99 17.11
N TYR A 245 22.32 -16.17 16.47
CA TYR A 245 21.16 -17.07 16.38
C TYR A 245 21.12 -18.12 17.49
N SER A 246 22.04 -18.08 18.47
CA SER A 246 22.00 -19.01 19.61
C SER A 246 20.69 -18.84 20.41
N LEU A 247 20.30 -19.90 21.10
CA LEU A 247 19.14 -19.85 21.99
C LEU A 247 19.48 -19.01 23.23
N LYS A 248 18.72 -17.95 23.40
CA LYS A 248 18.77 -17.08 24.58
C LYS A 248 17.68 -17.47 25.59
N ASN A 249 17.68 -16.82 26.74
CA ASN A 249 16.67 -17.02 27.79
C ASN A 249 15.22 -16.70 27.33
N LYS A 250 15.06 -15.98 26.21
CA LYS A 250 13.77 -15.69 25.57
C LYS A 250 13.90 -15.78 24.08
N PHE A 251 12.85 -16.26 23.43
CA PHE A 251 12.68 -16.26 21.99
C PHE A 251 11.56 -15.29 21.63
N ASN A 252 11.94 -14.14 21.09
CA ASN A 252 11.01 -13.06 20.80
C ASN A 252 10.50 -13.16 19.33
N ILE A 253 9.22 -13.39 19.20
CA ILE A 253 8.50 -13.36 17.93
C ILE A 253 7.84 -11.99 17.79
N LEU A 254 7.98 -11.31 16.66
CA LEU A 254 7.42 -10.00 16.42
C LEU A 254 6.50 -9.97 15.22
N TYR A 255 5.31 -9.42 15.42
CA TYR A 255 4.50 -8.83 14.36
C TYR A 255 4.46 -7.32 14.54
N ALA A 256 4.87 -6.54 13.53
CA ALA A 256 4.76 -5.09 13.53
C ALA A 256 3.86 -4.62 12.39
N GLY A 257 2.71 -4.00 12.72
CA GLY A 257 1.82 -3.50 11.68
C GLY A 257 0.37 -3.30 12.11
N ARG A 258 -0.46 -3.04 11.11
CA ARG A 258 -1.90 -2.86 11.29
C ARG A 258 -2.58 -4.19 11.60
N ILE A 259 -3.52 -4.20 12.54
CA ILE A 259 -4.45 -5.31 12.78
C ILE A 259 -5.80 -4.95 12.17
N GLY A 260 -6.42 -5.89 11.47
CA GLY A 260 -7.71 -5.72 10.83
C GLY A 260 -7.97 -6.75 9.74
N SER A 261 -8.80 -6.38 8.78
CA SER A 261 -9.16 -7.26 7.64
C SER A 261 -7.92 -7.71 6.88
N GLY A 262 -7.85 -9.00 6.60
CA GLY A 262 -6.76 -9.65 5.88
C GLY A 262 -5.59 -10.14 6.75
N ILE A 263 -5.58 -9.83 8.08
CA ILE A 263 -4.44 -10.15 8.96
C ILE A 263 -4.91 -10.61 10.34
N GLY A 264 -6.04 -10.12 10.82
CA GLY A 264 -6.43 -10.23 12.22
C GLY A 264 -6.66 -11.65 12.70
N SER A 265 -7.29 -12.51 11.90
CA SER A 265 -7.53 -13.90 12.29
C SER A 265 -6.24 -14.72 12.34
N SER A 266 -5.30 -14.45 11.44
CA SER A 266 -4.01 -15.12 11.44
C SER A 266 -3.11 -14.71 12.60
N VAL A 267 -3.19 -13.44 13.03
CA VAL A 267 -2.51 -13.01 14.26
C VAL A 267 -3.11 -13.72 15.49
N ALA A 268 -4.44 -13.92 15.53
CA ALA A 268 -5.09 -14.68 16.58
C ALA A 268 -4.68 -16.18 16.56
N ASP A 269 -4.65 -16.80 15.38
CA ASP A 269 -4.18 -18.19 15.21
C ASP A 269 -2.74 -18.37 15.73
N ILE A 270 -1.85 -17.40 15.45
CA ILE A 270 -0.46 -17.41 15.93
C ILE A 270 -0.41 -17.23 17.46
N ALA A 271 -1.20 -16.32 18.01
CA ALA A 271 -1.27 -16.14 19.46
C ALA A 271 -1.75 -17.40 20.16
N ASP A 272 -2.73 -18.09 19.61
CA ASP A 272 -3.22 -19.37 20.14
C ASP A 272 -2.16 -20.49 20.05
N ALA A 273 -1.39 -20.54 18.94
CA ALA A 273 -0.29 -21.48 18.82
C ALA A 273 0.83 -21.21 19.84
N VAL A 274 1.20 -19.93 20.02
CA VAL A 274 2.20 -19.54 21.04
C VAL A 274 1.72 -19.87 22.45
N ASN A 275 0.44 -19.67 22.78
CA ASN A 275 -0.14 -20.04 24.07
C ASN A 275 -0.03 -21.56 24.32
N ASP A 276 -0.25 -22.39 23.29
CA ASP A 276 -0.11 -23.84 23.46
C ASP A 276 1.34 -24.25 23.66
N ILE A 277 2.27 -23.66 22.91
CA ILE A 277 3.72 -23.90 23.08
C ILE A 277 4.17 -23.44 24.47
N ALA A 278 3.69 -22.31 24.96
CA ALA A 278 4.08 -21.74 26.25
C ALA A 278 3.68 -22.60 27.46
N LYS A 279 2.74 -23.53 27.33
CA LYS A 279 2.42 -24.53 28.38
C LYS A 279 3.60 -25.44 28.69
N VAL A 280 4.45 -25.68 27.67
CA VAL A 280 5.64 -26.55 27.79
C VAL A 280 6.92 -25.71 27.81
N ASN A 281 6.96 -24.62 27.04
CA ASN A 281 8.13 -23.75 26.89
C ASN A 281 7.76 -22.28 27.08
N LYS A 282 7.95 -21.75 28.29
CA LYS A 282 7.63 -20.38 28.67
C LYS A 282 8.60 -19.31 28.09
N HIS A 283 9.68 -19.73 27.44
CA HIS A 283 10.67 -18.82 26.88
C HIS A 283 10.20 -18.12 25.60
N ILE A 284 9.15 -18.65 24.93
CA ILE A 284 8.62 -18.07 23.70
C ILE A 284 7.65 -16.94 24.02
N VAL A 285 7.91 -15.77 23.47
CA VAL A 285 7.11 -14.55 23.64
C VAL A 285 6.73 -14.00 22.28
N PHE A 286 5.45 -13.70 22.09
CA PHE A 286 4.92 -13.05 20.91
C PHE A 286 4.58 -11.58 21.19
N GLU A 287 5.32 -10.67 20.58
CA GLU A 287 5.13 -9.23 20.64
C GLU A 287 4.28 -8.78 19.44
N ILE A 288 3.16 -8.11 19.70
CA ILE A 288 2.25 -7.58 18.69
C ILE A 288 2.33 -6.05 18.74
N GLN A 289 3.13 -5.48 17.85
CA GLN A 289 3.35 -4.04 17.77
C GLN A 289 2.33 -3.41 16.82
N THR A 290 1.33 -2.74 17.37
CA THR A 290 0.24 -2.15 16.59
C THR A 290 -0.38 -0.93 17.26
N ALA A 291 -0.83 0.04 16.42
CA ALA A 291 -1.65 1.17 16.86
C ALA A 291 -3.13 0.76 17.12
N ASN A 292 -3.57 -0.38 16.56
CA ASN A 292 -4.95 -0.84 16.63
C ASN A 292 -5.23 -1.68 17.90
N LYS A 293 -4.90 -1.17 19.08
CA LYS A 293 -5.02 -1.90 20.35
C LYS A 293 -6.43 -2.43 20.61
N ASP A 294 -7.46 -1.60 20.35
CA ASP A 294 -8.84 -2.00 20.59
C ASP A 294 -9.29 -3.13 19.66
N THR A 295 -8.81 -3.14 18.42
CA THR A 295 -9.07 -4.24 17.48
C THR A 295 -8.32 -5.49 17.92
N LEU A 296 -7.07 -5.36 18.35
CA LEU A 296 -6.29 -6.48 18.88
C LEU A 296 -6.98 -7.12 20.09
N ASN A 297 -7.42 -6.33 21.07
CA ASN A 297 -8.07 -6.82 22.29
C ASN A 297 -9.37 -7.60 22.02
N LYS A 298 -10.02 -7.39 20.87
CA LYS A 298 -11.19 -8.17 20.44
C LYS A 298 -10.83 -9.54 19.86
N LEU A 299 -9.58 -9.71 19.41
CA LEU A 299 -9.13 -10.90 18.69
C LEU A 299 -8.19 -11.75 19.53
N VAL A 300 -7.38 -11.11 20.37
CA VAL A 300 -6.30 -11.76 21.10
C VAL A 300 -6.34 -11.35 22.58
N LYS A 301 -6.30 -12.33 23.48
CA LYS A 301 -6.12 -12.11 24.92
C LYS A 301 -4.63 -12.04 25.21
N THR A 302 -4.16 -10.89 25.67
CA THR A 302 -2.77 -10.69 26.09
C THR A 302 -2.49 -11.36 27.44
N ASN A 303 -1.26 -11.87 27.62
CA ASN A 303 -0.77 -12.49 28.84
C ASN A 303 0.77 -12.35 28.93
N GLU A 304 1.45 -13.13 29.76
CA GLU A 304 2.91 -13.08 29.92
C GLU A 304 3.68 -13.44 28.63
N ASN A 305 3.10 -14.32 27.78
CA ASN A 305 3.69 -14.77 26.52
C ASN A 305 3.15 -14.02 25.29
N ILE A 306 2.02 -13.33 25.40
CA ILE A 306 1.41 -12.56 24.31
C ILE A 306 1.32 -11.10 24.72
N LYS A 307 2.14 -10.24 24.14
CA LYS A 307 2.28 -8.84 24.56
C LYS A 307 1.84 -7.87 23.48
N TRP A 308 1.02 -6.90 23.85
CA TRP A 308 0.82 -5.72 23.03
C TRP A 308 1.97 -4.75 23.22
N MET A 309 2.51 -4.25 22.09
CA MET A 309 3.55 -3.23 22.06
C MET A 309 3.04 -1.98 21.33
N LYS A 310 3.37 -0.81 21.87
CA LYS A 310 3.08 0.46 21.20
C LYS A 310 3.97 0.59 19.94
N PRO A 311 3.47 1.19 18.84
CA PRO A 311 4.33 1.53 17.70
C PRO A 311 5.50 2.41 18.13
N ILE A 312 6.66 2.14 17.54
CA ILE A 312 7.89 2.93 17.72
C ILE A 312 8.12 3.83 16.51
N ALA A 313 9.05 4.76 16.63
CA ALA A 313 9.46 5.62 15.53
C ALA A 313 10.02 4.77 14.37
N TYR A 314 9.79 5.22 13.12
CA TYR A 314 10.28 4.52 11.93
C TYR A 314 11.81 4.31 11.97
N SER A 315 12.54 5.29 12.49
CA SER A 315 14.00 5.22 12.66
C SER A 315 14.49 4.13 13.62
N ALA A 316 13.64 3.64 14.52
CA ALA A 316 13.99 2.57 15.45
C ALA A 316 13.62 1.16 14.94
N LEU A 317 12.89 1.06 13.82
CA LEU A 317 12.45 -0.23 13.25
C LEU A 317 13.62 -1.12 12.79
N PRO A 318 14.69 -0.62 12.12
CA PRO A 318 15.79 -1.47 11.71
C PRO A 318 16.42 -2.22 12.89
N ALA A 319 16.74 -1.52 13.97
CA ALA A 319 17.30 -2.12 15.19
C ALA A 319 16.32 -3.11 15.83
N LYS A 320 15.01 -2.76 15.91
CA LYS A 320 13.99 -3.65 16.48
C LYS A 320 13.81 -4.93 15.67
N PHE A 321 13.82 -4.84 14.34
CA PHE A 321 13.70 -6.03 13.49
C PHE A 321 14.94 -6.93 13.55
N ALA A 322 16.12 -6.34 13.69
CA ALA A 322 17.37 -7.08 13.87
C ALA A 322 17.49 -7.74 15.26
N GLU A 323 16.89 -7.15 16.30
CA GLU A 323 16.95 -7.63 17.70
C GLU A 323 16.15 -8.93 17.91
N VAL A 324 14.93 -9.02 17.34
CA VAL A 324 14.01 -10.12 17.61
C VAL A 324 14.44 -11.43 16.93
N ASP A 325 13.96 -12.57 17.42
CA ASP A 325 14.40 -13.88 16.94
C ASP A 325 13.61 -14.39 15.74
N LEU A 326 12.36 -13.90 15.56
CA LEU A 326 11.49 -14.29 14.45
C LEU A 326 10.54 -13.13 14.09
N LEU A 327 10.44 -12.83 12.80
CA LEU A 327 9.47 -11.90 12.23
C LEU A 327 8.30 -12.64 11.59
N LEU A 328 7.10 -12.06 11.66
CA LEU A 328 5.89 -12.68 11.15
C LEU A 328 5.26 -11.88 9.99
N LEU A 329 4.90 -12.60 8.93
CA LEU A 329 4.06 -12.12 7.83
C LEU A 329 2.74 -12.93 7.80
N PRO A 330 1.77 -12.57 8.68
CA PRO A 330 0.47 -13.23 8.72
C PRO A 330 -0.45 -12.71 7.63
N GLN A 331 -1.25 -13.60 7.04
CA GLN A 331 -2.29 -13.32 6.05
C GLN A 331 -3.51 -14.21 6.33
N ASP A 332 -4.71 -13.62 6.33
CA ASP A 332 -5.94 -14.36 6.64
C ASP A 332 -6.33 -15.31 5.50
N PHE A 333 -6.92 -16.45 5.86
CA PHE A 333 -7.24 -17.57 4.95
C PHE A 333 -8.70 -17.56 4.46
N ASP A 334 -9.52 -16.63 4.87
CA ASP A 334 -10.88 -16.54 4.36
C ASP A 334 -10.90 -16.03 2.91
N VAL A 335 -11.91 -16.45 2.15
CA VAL A 335 -12.05 -16.18 0.71
C VAL A 335 -11.97 -14.68 0.38
N LYS A 336 -12.53 -13.82 1.23
CA LYS A 336 -12.52 -12.37 1.03
C LYS A 336 -11.12 -11.81 1.22
N SER A 337 -10.42 -12.25 2.25
CA SER A 337 -9.03 -11.86 2.53
C SER A 337 -8.07 -12.36 1.45
N ILE A 338 -8.20 -13.63 1.02
CA ILE A 338 -7.40 -14.17 -0.08
C ILE A 338 -7.60 -13.35 -1.35
N LYS A 339 -8.83 -13.02 -1.71
CA LYS A 339 -9.12 -12.19 -2.90
C LYS A 339 -8.40 -10.86 -2.86
N PHE A 340 -8.34 -10.21 -1.70
CA PHE A 340 -7.66 -8.93 -1.51
C PHE A 340 -6.13 -9.07 -1.48
N LEU A 341 -5.61 -10.13 -0.83
CA LEU A 341 -4.18 -10.34 -0.63
C LEU A 341 -3.48 -11.03 -1.81
N LYS A 342 -4.25 -11.60 -2.75
CA LYS A 342 -3.74 -12.44 -3.84
C LYS A 342 -2.60 -11.80 -4.63
N TYR A 343 -2.66 -10.48 -4.81
CA TYR A 343 -1.67 -9.69 -5.55
C TYR A 343 -1.09 -8.54 -4.71
N SER A 344 -1.39 -8.48 -3.42
CA SER A 344 -0.87 -7.45 -2.53
C SER A 344 0.57 -7.74 -2.11
N PHE A 345 1.41 -6.70 -2.10
CA PHE A 345 2.80 -6.79 -1.65
C PHE A 345 3.06 -5.73 -0.57
N PRO A 346 3.02 -6.10 0.73
CA PRO A 346 3.24 -5.17 1.83
C PRO A 346 4.65 -4.58 1.83
N THR A 347 4.76 -3.29 2.11
CA THR A 347 6.05 -2.57 2.16
C THR A 347 7.06 -3.17 3.13
N LYS A 348 6.59 -3.79 4.21
CA LYS A 348 7.43 -4.40 5.26
C LYS A 348 8.17 -5.68 4.81
N VAL A 349 7.82 -6.30 3.69
CA VAL A 349 8.46 -7.54 3.24
C VAL A 349 9.96 -7.32 3.03
N SER A 350 10.32 -6.31 2.24
CA SER A 350 11.71 -5.96 1.97
C SER A 350 12.46 -5.52 3.24
N GLU A 351 11.77 -4.77 4.13
CA GLU A 351 12.30 -4.36 5.43
C GLU A 351 12.63 -5.56 6.34
N TYR A 352 11.76 -6.57 6.34
CA TYR A 352 11.99 -7.81 7.09
C TYR A 352 13.10 -8.65 6.48
N MET A 353 13.12 -8.79 5.16
CA MET A 353 14.13 -9.59 4.46
C MET A 353 15.54 -9.10 4.72
N ILE A 354 15.77 -7.78 4.74
CA ILE A 354 17.11 -7.19 4.95
C ILE A 354 17.54 -7.20 6.42
N SER A 355 16.62 -7.35 7.38
CA SER A 355 16.91 -7.23 8.83
C SER A 355 17.85 -8.29 9.39
N GLY A 356 18.10 -9.38 8.65
CA GLY A 356 18.86 -10.53 9.15
C GLY A 356 18.09 -11.39 10.16
N THR A 357 16.79 -11.18 10.31
CA THR A 357 15.93 -12.00 11.18
C THR A 357 15.12 -12.97 10.32
N PRO A 358 15.04 -14.26 10.69
CA PRO A 358 14.24 -15.22 9.94
C PRO A 358 12.77 -14.81 9.94
N ILE A 359 12.06 -15.20 8.88
CA ILE A 359 10.67 -14.78 8.66
C ILE A 359 9.79 -16.02 8.57
N LEU A 360 8.70 -16.04 9.35
CA LEU A 360 7.61 -17.00 9.21
C LEU A 360 6.48 -16.35 8.41
N VAL A 361 6.19 -16.92 7.24
CA VAL A 361 5.06 -16.54 6.39
C VAL A 361 3.90 -17.49 6.68
N TYR A 362 2.81 -16.95 7.22
CA TYR A 362 1.58 -17.70 7.50
C TYR A 362 0.46 -17.14 6.64
N GLY A 363 0.17 -17.79 5.53
CA GLY A 363 -0.80 -17.30 4.55
C GLY A 363 -1.03 -18.27 3.40
N ASP A 364 -2.20 -18.16 2.77
CA ASP A 364 -2.62 -19.05 1.69
C ASP A 364 -1.63 -19.07 0.51
N LYS A 365 -1.40 -20.26 -0.06
CA LYS A 365 -0.52 -20.47 -1.22
C LYS A 365 -0.85 -19.66 -2.46
N GLN A 366 -2.06 -19.08 -2.54
CA GLN A 366 -2.47 -18.24 -3.67
C GLN A 366 -1.99 -16.79 -3.55
N THR A 367 -1.61 -16.34 -2.35
CA THR A 367 -1.18 -14.95 -2.14
C THR A 367 0.21 -14.68 -2.69
N ALA A 368 0.45 -13.46 -3.15
CA ALA A 368 1.73 -13.07 -3.78
C ALA A 368 2.93 -13.31 -2.85
N ILE A 369 2.80 -12.97 -1.56
CA ILE A 369 3.87 -13.12 -0.59
C ILE A 369 4.21 -14.59 -0.34
N THR A 370 3.19 -15.44 -0.15
CA THR A 370 3.42 -16.88 0.05
C THR A 370 4.06 -17.51 -1.17
N LYS A 371 3.63 -17.15 -2.38
CA LYS A 371 4.27 -17.58 -3.62
C LYS A 371 5.72 -17.14 -3.72
N TYR A 372 5.99 -15.86 -3.39
CA TYR A 372 7.35 -15.32 -3.43
C TYR A 372 8.26 -16.02 -2.43
N ALA A 373 7.77 -16.26 -1.21
CA ALA A 373 8.53 -17.00 -0.20
C ALA A 373 8.80 -18.46 -0.59
N LEU A 374 7.80 -19.14 -1.17
CA LEU A 374 7.95 -20.53 -1.65
C LEU A 374 8.90 -20.64 -2.85
N LYS A 375 8.82 -19.71 -3.82
CA LYS A 375 9.64 -19.70 -5.03
C LYS A 375 11.13 -19.67 -4.70
N ASP A 376 11.51 -18.81 -3.78
CA ASP A 376 12.91 -18.55 -3.47
C ASP A 376 13.34 -19.11 -2.09
N ASN A 377 12.44 -19.72 -1.31
CA ASN A 377 12.66 -20.28 0.02
C ASN A 377 13.41 -19.33 1.00
N TRP A 378 13.01 -18.05 1.03
CA TRP A 378 13.63 -17.05 1.89
C TRP A 378 12.97 -16.93 3.27
N GLY A 379 11.90 -17.66 3.52
CA GLY A 379 11.19 -17.69 4.80
C GLY A 379 10.66 -19.10 5.09
N TYR A 380 10.33 -19.36 6.34
CA TYR A 380 9.57 -20.56 6.69
C TYR A 380 8.10 -20.33 6.33
N VAL A 381 7.54 -21.18 5.47
CA VAL A 381 6.18 -20.95 4.94
C VAL A 381 5.22 -21.99 5.51
N VAL A 382 4.10 -21.51 6.08
CA VAL A 382 2.93 -22.31 6.45
C VAL A 382 1.77 -21.88 5.55
N PRO A 383 1.52 -22.60 4.43
CA PRO A 383 0.63 -22.14 3.36
C PRO A 383 -0.84 -22.54 3.57
N GLU A 384 -1.18 -23.06 4.73
CA GLU A 384 -2.52 -23.57 5.07
C GLU A 384 -2.90 -23.18 6.50
N LYS A 385 -4.21 -23.03 6.73
CA LYS A 385 -4.74 -22.79 8.07
C LYS A 385 -4.74 -24.09 8.88
N ASN A 386 -3.60 -24.39 9.50
CA ASN A 386 -3.42 -25.58 10.31
C ASN A 386 -2.60 -25.24 11.57
N LYS A 387 -3.23 -25.36 12.74
CA LYS A 387 -2.60 -25.04 14.02
C LYS A 387 -1.41 -25.96 14.34
N THR A 388 -1.50 -27.25 14.03
CA THR A 388 -0.43 -28.23 14.30
C THR A 388 0.80 -27.90 13.45
N THR A 389 0.61 -27.61 12.16
CA THR A 389 1.70 -27.18 11.27
C THR A 389 2.33 -25.86 11.72
N LEU A 390 1.50 -24.92 12.20
CA LEU A 390 1.98 -23.63 12.72
C LEU A 390 2.81 -23.81 14.00
N ILE A 391 2.34 -24.64 14.96
CA ILE A 391 3.10 -24.99 16.17
C ILE A 391 4.42 -25.64 15.78
N LYS A 392 4.40 -26.61 14.86
CA LYS A 392 5.62 -27.25 14.36
C LYS A 392 6.59 -26.23 13.78
N ALA A 393 6.13 -25.31 12.93
CA ALA A 393 6.96 -24.27 12.31
C ALA A 393 7.66 -23.38 13.36
N ILE A 394 6.91 -22.90 14.34
CA ILE A 394 7.46 -22.09 15.44
C ILE A 394 8.48 -22.91 16.27
N THR A 395 8.19 -24.16 16.55
CA THR A 395 9.07 -25.05 17.34
C THR A 395 10.34 -25.41 16.56
N ASP A 396 10.23 -25.68 15.26
CA ASP A 396 11.40 -25.92 14.39
C ASP A 396 12.33 -24.71 14.37
N LEU A 397 11.76 -23.52 14.20
CA LEU A 397 12.52 -22.27 14.21
C LEU A 397 13.12 -21.95 15.60
N TYR A 398 12.43 -22.28 16.68
CA TYR A 398 12.96 -22.14 18.03
C TYR A 398 14.16 -23.06 18.25
N ASN A 399 14.04 -24.34 17.92
CA ASN A 399 15.03 -25.38 18.23
C ASN A 399 16.24 -25.39 17.30
N ASN A 400 16.16 -24.77 16.10
CA ASN A 400 17.19 -24.88 15.09
C ASN A 400 17.82 -23.51 14.71
N PRO A 401 18.92 -23.12 15.35
CA PRO A 401 19.67 -21.90 15.04
C PRO A 401 20.19 -21.87 13.60
N GLU A 402 20.63 -23.02 13.08
CA GLU A 402 21.18 -23.14 11.71
C GLU A 402 20.11 -22.87 10.66
N LEU A 403 18.89 -23.36 10.88
CA LEU A 403 17.74 -23.07 10.02
C LEU A 403 17.44 -21.57 10.02
N ARG A 404 17.46 -20.91 11.20
CA ARG A 404 17.28 -19.46 11.33
C ARG A 404 18.34 -18.69 10.55
N LEU A 405 19.60 -19.04 10.71
CA LEU A 405 20.73 -18.43 9.98
C LEU A 405 20.55 -18.60 8.45
N GLN A 406 20.23 -19.83 8.00
CA GLN A 406 20.05 -20.14 6.59
C GLN A 406 18.93 -19.31 5.96
N LEU A 407 17.74 -19.26 6.59
CA LEU A 407 16.58 -18.50 6.10
C LEU A 407 16.87 -17.00 6.07
N ALA A 408 17.41 -16.46 7.15
CA ALA A 408 17.76 -15.06 7.26
C ALA A 408 18.80 -14.64 6.22
N GLY A 409 19.88 -15.39 6.08
CA GLY A 409 20.92 -15.12 5.08
C GLY A 409 20.40 -15.17 3.65
N LYS A 410 19.48 -16.08 3.35
CA LYS A 410 18.84 -16.16 2.04
C LYS A 410 17.92 -14.97 1.78
N ALA A 411 17.12 -14.58 2.78
CA ALA A 411 16.26 -13.39 2.69
C ALA A 411 17.10 -12.12 2.46
N GLN A 412 18.17 -11.92 3.22
CA GLN A 412 19.08 -10.77 3.04
C GLN A 412 19.71 -10.74 1.64
N LYS A 413 20.20 -11.88 1.15
CA LYS A 413 20.78 -11.96 -0.19
C LYS A 413 19.80 -11.52 -1.26
N ILE A 414 18.57 -12.04 -1.22
CA ILE A 414 17.52 -11.69 -2.17
C ILE A 414 17.14 -10.20 -2.06
N ALA A 415 17.05 -9.68 -0.83
CA ALA A 415 16.77 -8.25 -0.62
C ALA A 415 17.85 -7.34 -1.23
N ILE A 416 19.12 -7.68 -1.06
CA ILE A 416 20.23 -6.93 -1.66
C ILE A 416 20.19 -7.00 -3.19
N GLU A 417 19.86 -8.15 -3.75
CA GLU A 417 19.86 -8.36 -5.21
C GLU A 417 18.65 -7.71 -5.91
N ARG A 418 17.49 -7.65 -5.25
CA ARG A 418 16.22 -7.31 -5.92
C ARG A 418 15.45 -6.15 -5.33
N GLU A 419 15.75 -5.75 -4.09
CA GLU A 419 14.97 -4.75 -3.34
C GLU A 419 15.73 -3.42 -3.16
N ASP A 420 17.00 -3.37 -3.57
CA ASP A 420 17.86 -2.19 -3.38
C ASP A 420 17.26 -0.96 -4.05
N SER A 421 17.09 0.08 -3.25
CA SER A 421 16.49 1.33 -3.69
C SER A 421 17.29 2.06 -4.76
N GLU A 422 18.60 1.92 -4.82
CA GLU A 422 19.43 2.54 -5.87
C GLU A 422 19.17 1.87 -7.22
N ILE A 423 19.16 0.54 -7.24
CA ILE A 423 18.88 -0.26 -8.45
C ILE A 423 17.46 -0.01 -8.94
N ILE A 424 16.47 -0.14 -8.03
CA ILE A 424 15.04 -0.03 -8.39
C ILE A 424 14.69 1.39 -8.86
N ARG A 425 15.22 2.43 -8.20
CA ARG A 425 14.98 3.83 -8.63
C ARG A 425 15.55 4.11 -10.00
N GLU A 426 16.72 3.58 -10.31
CA GLU A 426 17.30 3.74 -11.64
C GLU A 426 16.48 3.02 -12.72
N GLN A 427 16.05 1.78 -12.47
CA GLN A 427 15.13 1.05 -13.36
C GLN A 427 13.78 1.78 -13.53
N PHE A 428 13.23 2.30 -12.44
CA PHE A 428 11.98 3.07 -12.43
C PHE A 428 12.15 4.38 -13.23
N ARG A 429 13.27 5.08 -13.06
CA ARG A 429 13.60 6.27 -13.84
C ARG A 429 13.71 5.96 -15.32
N GLN A 430 14.41 4.90 -15.69
CA GLN A 430 14.56 4.45 -17.09
C GLN A 430 13.18 4.09 -17.68
N CYS A 431 12.33 3.40 -16.93
CA CYS A 431 10.98 3.07 -17.34
C CYS A 431 10.11 4.31 -17.63
N LEU A 432 10.28 5.39 -16.86
CA LEU A 432 9.55 6.65 -17.05
C LEU A 432 10.21 7.59 -18.09
N THR A 433 11.41 7.28 -18.53
CA THR A 433 12.08 8.02 -19.63
C THR A 433 11.66 7.39 -20.94
N LEU A 434 10.72 8.02 -21.63
CA LEU A 434 10.28 7.57 -22.95
C LEU A 434 11.40 7.87 -23.97
N ASN A 435 11.86 6.84 -24.65
CA ASN A 435 12.81 6.95 -25.77
C ASN A 435 12.07 7.42 -27.04
#